data_1d4709f5d24086bb637de8b39612955d
#
_entry.id   1d4709f5d24086bb637de8b39612955d
#
_cell.length_a   1.000
_cell.length_b   1.000
_cell.length_c   1.000
_cell.angle_alpha   90.00
_cell.angle_beta   90.00
_cell.angle_gamma   90.00
#
_symmetry.space_group_name_H-M   'P 1'
#
loop_
_entity.id
_entity.type
_entity.pdbx_description
1 polymer ?
#
loop_
_entity_poly.entity_id
_entity_poly.type
_entity_poly.pdbx_seq_one_letter_code
_entity_poly.pdbx_strand_id
1 'polypeptide(L)'
;MNEKKKVIPNKLDPEVFDALKSVVGERWISQQRSVIETYSKFSIDGQSFLRKYAKDPFAIPACVILPSTTEEVQAIVKICNRYKIPFLPFTNGQVFCSVTTPAPTLCIHVSRMNKVLNIDEDNMAATLQAYVDYAQLQAEAMKKGLWNGGAPLATSLCKLSSQFSFAGLWQTDLKYGQLNRNLISVRMVLPDGEILDIGSRCLPNAGDFWEYGPGPDLMGIMRCGAGSNGIVTEITVKLHTWVGGDYLPEVSAGRPSLPDVHQAKYDSPPPPDNHKLIWIEFPDMKSEIKTLHEISYSGVAIGLNATGVYSAYYCSQTQEMTEKRTEEGFFPAFNCYVILAGITSPKQIDYEEKVVRQIADETGGTILSEHYKPEVLKVLAPWNLDWVRHVCGFRMNRRMYANAWLPVGPFEMSLKHQEFWTDCLNTIGETHLTDRGGSKDTPFIYAIDRGRFCFSETDNYPDPTKPEMIQKAAASGLYGMTRLIKEKVGNTLMAFCTIEPLVSFYPEVGPNAQTFFRKIRKVFDPHGLCAPGRQVYTEKEMASLPDELYTTVNSMRESLGMTSIKRPDK
;
A
#
# COMPACT_ATOMS: atom_id res chain seq x y z
N MET A 1 28.46 14.50 26.06
CA MET A 1 27.16 14.62 25.35
C MET A 1 27.26 15.80 24.39
N ASN A 2 27.57 15.55 23.13
CA ASN A 2 27.62 16.61 22.13
C ASN A 2 26.16 17.00 21.80
N GLU A 3 25.78 18.24 22.12
CA GLU A 3 24.55 18.83 21.62
C GLU A 3 24.57 18.79 20.09
N LYS A 4 23.86 17.84 19.49
CA LYS A 4 23.58 17.87 18.06
C LYS A 4 22.83 19.18 17.81
N LYS A 5 23.47 20.12 17.12
CA LYS A 5 22.81 21.33 16.62
C LYS A 5 21.54 20.88 15.89
N LYS A 6 20.37 21.17 16.48
CA LYS A 6 19.09 20.93 15.82
C LYS A 6 19.08 21.73 14.52
N VAL A 7 19.13 21.02 13.39
CA VAL A 7 18.97 21.64 12.08
C VAL A 7 17.59 22.27 12.04
N ILE A 8 17.53 23.57 12.02
CA ILE A 8 16.27 24.31 11.83
C ILE A 8 15.93 24.15 10.34
N PRO A 9 14.74 23.62 9.98
CA PRO A 9 14.35 23.55 8.58
C PRO A 9 14.45 24.94 7.96
N ASN A 10 15.01 25.03 6.76
CA ASN A 10 15.05 26.30 6.03
C ASN A 10 13.60 26.74 5.78
N LYS A 11 13.24 27.88 6.35
CA LYS A 11 11.95 28.52 6.07
C LYS A 11 11.92 28.96 4.61
N LEU A 12 10.73 28.96 4.02
CA LEU A 12 10.54 29.61 2.72
C LEU A 12 10.81 31.11 2.85
N ASP A 13 11.25 31.69 1.76
CA ASP A 13 11.32 33.13 1.62
C ASP A 13 9.97 33.78 1.94
N PRO A 14 9.88 34.89 2.68
CA PRO A 14 8.63 35.57 3.02
C PRO A 14 7.75 35.87 1.80
N GLU A 15 8.33 36.33 0.69
CA GLU A 15 7.61 36.61 -0.55
C GLU A 15 6.93 35.34 -1.09
N VAL A 16 7.64 34.23 -1.08
CA VAL A 16 7.11 32.92 -1.52
C VAL A 16 6.01 32.44 -0.60
N PHE A 17 6.22 32.55 0.71
CA PHE A 17 5.21 32.15 1.69
C PHE A 17 3.92 32.98 1.54
N ASP A 18 4.04 34.29 1.33
CA ASP A 18 2.89 35.20 1.14
C ASP A 18 2.18 34.90 -0.20
N ALA A 19 2.93 34.60 -1.27
CA ALA A 19 2.34 34.17 -2.53
C ALA A 19 1.54 32.85 -2.37
N LEU A 20 2.08 31.86 -1.68
CA LEU A 20 1.37 30.60 -1.38
C LEU A 20 0.16 30.83 -0.46
N LYS A 21 0.31 31.68 0.54
CA LYS A 21 -0.77 32.05 1.47
C LYS A 21 -1.94 32.71 0.74
N SER A 22 -1.66 33.54 -0.27
CA SER A 22 -2.71 34.19 -1.06
C SER A 22 -3.58 33.21 -1.84
N VAL A 23 -3.08 32.00 -2.15
CA VAL A 23 -3.83 30.96 -2.87
C VAL A 23 -4.84 30.27 -1.95
N VAL A 24 -4.43 29.82 -0.77
CA VAL A 24 -5.26 28.95 0.10
C VAL A 24 -5.84 29.68 1.31
N GLY A 25 -5.33 30.87 1.64
CA GLY A 25 -5.63 31.59 2.88
C GLY A 25 -4.74 31.17 4.05
N GLU A 26 -4.62 32.05 5.03
CA GLU A 26 -3.70 31.92 6.17
C GLU A 26 -3.93 30.65 6.99
N ARG A 27 -5.17 30.22 7.13
CA ARG A 27 -5.53 29.01 7.92
C ARG A 27 -4.95 27.72 7.33
N TRP A 28 -4.67 27.67 6.05
CA TRP A 28 -4.37 26.45 5.32
C TRP A 28 -2.91 26.30 4.86
N ILE A 29 -2.05 27.13 5.45
CA ILE A 29 -0.60 27.07 5.23
C ILE A 29 0.13 27.24 6.55
N SER A 30 1.22 26.50 6.76
CA SER A 30 1.99 26.60 8.01
C SER A 30 3.46 26.27 7.82
N GLN A 31 4.30 27.07 8.47
CA GLN A 31 5.71 26.81 8.72
C GLN A 31 6.00 26.61 10.21
N GLN A 32 4.95 26.46 11.03
CA GLN A 32 5.11 26.23 12.46
C GLN A 32 5.74 24.87 12.69
N ARG A 33 6.75 24.83 13.56
CA ARG A 33 7.54 23.65 13.83
C ARG A 33 6.69 22.47 14.28
N SER A 34 5.74 22.68 15.17
CA SER A 34 4.82 21.65 15.65
C SER A 34 3.98 21.01 14.52
N VAL A 35 3.63 21.79 13.49
CA VAL A 35 2.90 21.31 12.33
C VAL A 35 3.82 20.54 11.39
N ILE A 36 4.92 21.14 10.94
CA ILE A 36 5.79 20.53 9.94
C ILE A 36 6.48 19.26 10.45
N GLU A 37 6.79 19.15 11.74
CA GLU A 37 7.36 17.94 12.34
C GLU A 37 6.38 16.75 12.31
N THR A 38 5.06 16.97 12.30
CA THR A 38 4.09 15.88 12.18
C THR A 38 4.15 15.19 10.83
N TYR A 39 4.59 15.87 9.79
CA TYR A 39 4.74 15.32 8.43
C TYR A 39 6.07 14.61 8.21
N SER A 40 6.95 14.60 9.17
CA SER A 40 8.21 13.83 9.16
C SER A 40 8.08 12.45 9.81
N LYS A 41 6.94 12.14 10.41
CA LYS A 41 6.71 10.87 11.10
C LYS A 41 6.16 9.81 10.15
N PHE A 42 6.52 8.56 10.40
CA PHE A 42 6.18 7.43 9.56
C PHE A 42 5.48 6.35 10.37
N SER A 43 4.51 5.72 9.74
CA SER A 43 3.96 4.46 10.22
C SER A 43 4.67 3.24 9.60
N ILE A 44 5.22 3.40 8.40
CA ILE A 44 5.96 2.37 7.68
C ILE A 44 7.27 2.99 7.22
N ASP A 45 8.38 2.40 7.62
CA ASP A 45 9.70 2.90 7.30
C ASP A 45 10.54 1.92 6.47
N GLY A 46 10.10 1.64 5.25
CA GLY A 46 10.92 0.92 4.27
C GLY A 46 12.22 1.66 3.90
N GLN A 47 12.33 2.93 4.28
CA GLN A 47 13.47 3.78 4.00
C GLN A 47 14.34 4.06 5.24
N SER A 48 14.11 3.36 6.36
CA SER A 48 14.94 3.52 7.56
C SER A 48 16.43 3.34 7.26
N PHE A 49 16.73 2.47 6.32
CA PHE A 49 18.07 2.27 5.80
C PHE A 49 18.63 3.53 5.11
N LEU A 50 17.86 4.16 4.20
CA LEU A 50 18.29 5.36 3.49
C LEU A 50 18.42 6.58 4.40
N ARG A 51 17.60 6.66 5.43
CA ARG A 51 17.65 7.77 6.40
C ARG A 51 18.97 7.88 7.14
N LYS A 52 19.60 6.77 7.42
CA LYS A 52 20.93 6.76 8.03
C LYS A 52 21.94 7.59 7.23
N TYR A 53 21.75 7.66 5.91
CA TYR A 53 22.64 8.36 4.98
C TYR A 53 22.10 9.74 4.55
N ALA A 54 20.90 10.12 4.96
CA ALA A 54 20.36 11.44 4.69
C ALA A 54 21.04 12.49 5.59
N LYS A 55 21.32 13.67 5.03
CA LYS A 55 21.83 14.81 5.82
C LYS A 55 20.85 15.20 6.93
N ASP A 56 19.56 15.06 6.65
CA ASP A 56 18.48 15.19 7.61
C ASP A 56 17.66 13.89 7.61
N PRO A 57 17.86 13.02 8.61
CA PRO A 57 17.17 11.74 8.68
C PRO A 57 15.65 11.88 8.88
N PHE A 58 15.15 13.06 9.18
CA PHE A 58 13.72 13.29 9.40
C PHE A 58 13.07 14.14 8.31
N ALA A 59 13.81 14.60 7.32
CA ALA A 59 13.33 15.33 6.14
C ALA A 59 12.06 16.17 6.42
N ILE A 60 12.17 17.10 7.38
CA ILE A 60 11.04 17.96 7.78
C ILE A 60 10.73 18.91 6.64
N PRO A 61 9.49 19.00 6.14
CA PRO A 61 9.15 19.95 5.10
C PRO A 61 9.36 21.39 5.57
N ALA A 62 9.73 22.28 4.67
CA ALA A 62 9.85 23.70 4.97
C ALA A 62 8.47 24.34 5.27
N CYS A 63 7.44 23.83 4.63
CA CYS A 63 6.08 24.33 4.75
C CYS A 63 5.08 23.23 4.39
N VAL A 64 3.91 23.27 5.01
CA VAL A 64 2.75 22.43 4.69
C VAL A 64 1.63 23.34 4.19
N ILE A 65 1.00 22.97 3.06
CA ILE A 65 -0.11 23.69 2.44
C ILE A 65 -1.24 22.74 2.10
N LEU A 66 -2.48 23.17 2.33
CA LEU A 66 -3.70 22.36 2.20
C LEU A 66 -4.65 22.98 1.16
N PRO A 67 -4.51 22.65 -0.13
CA PRO A 67 -5.44 23.09 -1.16
C PRO A 67 -6.79 22.36 -1.05
N SER A 68 -7.85 22.98 -1.60
CA SER A 68 -9.21 22.46 -1.65
C SER A 68 -9.73 22.21 -3.07
N THR A 69 -9.09 22.77 -4.07
CA THR A 69 -9.48 22.66 -5.49
C THR A 69 -8.30 22.35 -6.39
N THR A 70 -8.59 21.88 -7.60
CA THR A 70 -7.59 21.64 -8.63
C THR A 70 -6.84 22.93 -9.01
N GLU A 71 -7.56 24.05 -9.06
CA GLU A 71 -7.03 25.36 -9.39
C GLU A 71 -6.06 25.88 -8.32
N GLU A 72 -6.38 25.65 -7.03
CA GLU A 72 -5.46 25.95 -5.94
C GLU A 72 -4.17 25.12 -6.06
N VAL A 73 -4.28 23.82 -6.37
CA VAL A 73 -3.12 22.96 -6.62
C VAL A 73 -2.31 23.47 -7.79
N GLN A 74 -2.97 23.83 -8.90
CA GLN A 74 -2.30 24.41 -10.07
C GLN A 74 -1.53 25.68 -9.74
N ALA A 75 -2.16 26.61 -9.03
CA ALA A 75 -1.52 27.88 -8.63
C ALA A 75 -0.30 27.62 -7.74
N ILE A 76 -0.40 26.71 -6.77
CA ILE A 76 0.71 26.31 -5.90
C ILE A 76 1.87 25.74 -6.72
N VAL A 77 1.60 24.81 -7.65
CA VAL A 77 2.63 24.20 -8.50
C VAL A 77 3.31 25.24 -9.38
N LYS A 78 2.55 26.19 -9.95
CA LYS A 78 3.12 27.30 -10.74
C LYS A 78 4.03 28.19 -9.90
N ILE A 79 3.65 28.48 -8.65
CA ILE A 79 4.51 29.22 -7.70
C ILE A 79 5.79 28.42 -7.43
N CYS A 80 5.68 27.11 -7.16
CA CYS A 80 6.84 26.25 -6.95
C CYS A 80 7.80 26.27 -8.15
N ASN A 81 7.27 26.21 -9.38
CA ASN A 81 8.06 26.30 -10.60
C ASN A 81 8.76 27.65 -10.74
N ARG A 82 8.06 28.74 -10.46
CA ARG A 82 8.61 30.10 -10.54
C ARG A 82 9.79 30.30 -9.59
N TYR A 83 9.66 29.83 -8.35
CA TYR A 83 10.66 30.04 -7.30
C TYR A 83 11.60 28.82 -7.12
N LYS A 84 11.49 27.79 -7.99
CA LYS A 84 12.31 26.57 -7.94
C LYS A 84 12.24 25.82 -6.60
N ILE A 85 11.05 25.71 -6.04
CA ILE A 85 10.80 25.03 -4.77
C ILE A 85 10.36 23.59 -5.04
N PRO A 86 11.09 22.59 -4.54
CA PRO A 86 10.63 21.21 -4.57
C PRO A 86 9.33 21.03 -3.80
N PHE A 87 8.44 20.18 -4.30
CA PHE A 87 7.16 19.91 -3.68
C PHE A 87 6.82 18.41 -3.68
N LEU A 88 6.02 18.00 -2.71
CA LEU A 88 5.62 16.62 -2.50
C LEU A 88 4.11 16.54 -2.33
N PRO A 89 3.40 15.77 -3.17
CA PRO A 89 2.01 15.41 -2.89
C PRO A 89 1.93 14.53 -1.65
N PHE A 90 0.95 14.80 -0.80
CA PHE A 90 0.77 14.07 0.45
C PHE A 90 -0.72 13.79 0.70
N THR A 91 -1.02 12.56 1.10
CA THR A 91 -2.32 12.14 1.60
C THR A 91 -2.24 11.88 3.10
N ASN A 92 -2.26 10.64 3.57
CA ASN A 92 -2.17 10.33 5.01
C ASN A 92 -0.81 9.79 5.48
N GLY A 93 0.13 9.58 4.57
CA GLY A 93 1.48 9.16 4.92
C GLY A 93 1.60 7.78 5.55
N GLN A 94 0.63 6.89 5.33
CA GLN A 94 0.61 5.59 5.98
C GLN A 94 1.66 4.62 5.45
N VAL A 95 1.89 4.62 4.14
CA VAL A 95 2.81 3.71 3.46
C VAL A 95 3.81 4.52 2.65
N PHE A 96 5.10 4.33 2.88
CA PHE A 96 6.20 4.83 2.02
C PHE A 96 6.14 6.33 1.68
N CYS A 97 5.61 7.11 2.57
CA CYS A 97 5.33 8.52 2.31
C CYS A 97 6.34 9.42 2.93
N SER A 98 7.51 8.91 3.12
CA SER A 98 8.54 9.72 3.69
C SER A 98 8.82 10.92 2.81
N VAL A 99 8.78 12.07 3.42
CA VAL A 99 9.38 13.29 2.88
C VAL A 99 10.90 13.10 2.97
N THR A 100 11.44 12.13 2.24
CA THR A 100 12.90 11.91 2.19
C THR A 100 13.54 12.70 1.06
N THR A 101 13.04 13.89 0.80
CA THR A 101 13.64 14.73 -0.21
C THR A 101 14.88 15.43 0.35
N PRO A 102 15.98 15.49 -0.39
CA PRO A 102 17.23 16.08 0.08
C PRO A 102 17.21 17.62 0.20
N ALA A 103 16.10 18.27 -0.12
CA ALA A 103 15.95 19.72 -0.16
C ALA A 103 14.77 20.21 0.68
N PRO A 104 14.75 21.47 1.11
CA PRO A 104 13.57 22.09 1.72
C PRO A 104 12.38 21.93 0.77
N THR A 105 11.36 21.19 1.19
CA THR A 105 10.26 20.79 0.32
C THR A 105 8.95 21.36 0.83
N LEU A 106 8.10 21.80 -0.08
CA LEU A 106 6.71 22.12 0.21
C LEU A 106 5.90 20.82 0.25
N CYS A 107 5.25 20.52 1.37
CA CYS A 107 4.31 19.42 1.48
C CYS A 107 2.90 19.89 1.07
N ILE A 108 2.37 19.36 -0.03
CA ILE A 108 1.03 19.67 -0.53
C ILE A 108 0.07 18.57 -0.07
N HIS A 109 -0.67 18.85 1.00
CA HIS A 109 -1.57 17.89 1.63
C HIS A 109 -3.00 18.09 1.15
N VAL A 110 -3.51 17.14 0.37
CA VAL A 110 -4.81 17.25 -0.30
C VAL A 110 -6.02 16.89 0.58
N SER A 111 -5.90 16.94 1.90
CA SER A 111 -6.95 16.49 2.85
C SER A 111 -8.27 17.26 2.78
N ARG A 112 -8.27 18.48 2.23
CA ARG A 112 -9.50 19.25 2.00
C ARG A 112 -10.29 18.77 0.77
N MET A 113 -9.68 17.94 -0.07
CA MET A 113 -10.27 17.38 -1.28
C MET A 113 -10.88 16.00 -0.98
N ASN A 114 -11.92 15.95 -0.17
CA ASN A 114 -12.48 14.73 0.43
C ASN A 114 -13.96 14.48 0.10
N LYS A 115 -14.45 14.97 -1.04
CA LYS A 115 -15.84 14.82 -1.44
C LYS A 115 -16.01 13.67 -2.43
N VAL A 116 -17.06 12.86 -2.23
CA VAL A 116 -17.66 12.03 -3.28
C VAL A 116 -18.43 12.99 -4.18
N LEU A 117 -17.99 13.13 -5.43
CA LEU A 117 -18.56 14.14 -6.34
C LEU A 117 -19.79 13.60 -7.08
N ASN A 118 -19.74 12.32 -7.49
CA ASN A 118 -20.82 11.65 -8.18
C ASN A 118 -20.75 10.15 -7.97
N ILE A 119 -21.89 9.49 -7.93
CA ILE A 119 -22.05 8.04 -8.07
C ILE A 119 -23.03 7.83 -9.22
N ASP A 120 -22.51 7.35 -10.32
CA ASP A 120 -23.24 7.01 -11.53
C ASP A 120 -23.68 5.55 -11.44
N GLU A 121 -24.94 5.35 -11.14
CA GLU A 121 -25.53 4.02 -10.96
C GLU A 121 -25.67 3.27 -12.28
N ASP A 122 -25.95 3.98 -13.36
CA ASP A 122 -26.16 3.39 -14.69
C ASP A 122 -24.85 2.87 -15.28
N ASN A 123 -23.76 3.61 -15.10
CA ASN A 123 -22.42 3.23 -15.57
C ASN A 123 -21.56 2.56 -14.50
N MET A 124 -22.09 2.36 -13.30
CA MET A 124 -21.40 1.72 -12.17
C MET A 124 -20.02 2.36 -11.90
N ALA A 125 -20.01 3.67 -11.74
CA ALA A 125 -18.82 4.46 -11.54
C ALA A 125 -18.98 5.48 -10.41
N ALA A 126 -17.88 5.87 -9.77
CA ALA A 126 -17.87 6.94 -8.79
C ALA A 126 -16.74 7.92 -9.05
N THR A 127 -17.07 9.21 -9.10
CA THR A 127 -16.10 10.31 -9.21
C THR A 127 -15.84 10.92 -7.85
N LEU A 128 -14.56 10.98 -7.48
CA LEU A 128 -14.10 11.26 -6.12
C LEU A 128 -12.98 12.30 -6.15
N GLN A 129 -12.92 13.14 -5.13
CA GLN A 129 -11.73 13.92 -4.85
C GLN A 129 -10.63 13.05 -4.23
N ALA A 130 -9.38 13.52 -4.33
CA ALA A 130 -8.19 12.73 -4.05
C ALA A 130 -8.07 12.17 -2.62
N TYR A 131 -8.72 12.78 -1.63
CA TYR A 131 -8.60 12.37 -0.22
C TYR A 131 -9.73 11.46 0.26
N VAL A 132 -10.67 11.09 -0.62
CA VAL A 132 -11.74 10.12 -0.27
C VAL A 132 -11.14 8.77 0.06
N ASP A 133 -11.57 8.15 1.15
CA ASP A 133 -11.19 6.79 1.55
C ASP A 133 -12.27 5.76 1.21
N TYR A 134 -11.91 4.49 1.40
CA TYR A 134 -12.81 3.37 1.09
C TYR A 134 -14.09 3.39 1.94
N ALA A 135 -13.96 3.68 3.24
CA ALA A 135 -15.11 3.70 4.13
C ALA A 135 -16.13 4.75 3.69
N GLN A 136 -15.66 5.92 3.29
CA GLN A 136 -16.49 7.01 2.81
C GLN A 136 -17.21 6.63 1.51
N LEU A 137 -16.50 6.04 0.55
CA LEU A 137 -17.11 5.58 -0.69
C LEU A 137 -18.10 4.43 -0.45
N GLN A 138 -17.73 3.45 0.38
CA GLN A 138 -18.62 2.33 0.73
C GLN A 138 -19.91 2.83 1.39
N ALA A 139 -19.81 3.78 2.31
CA ALA A 139 -20.98 4.35 2.99
C ALA A 139 -22.01 4.94 2.03
N GLU A 140 -21.58 5.47 0.90
CA GLU A 140 -22.48 6.06 -0.10
C GLU A 140 -22.88 5.05 -1.19
N ALA A 141 -21.94 4.24 -1.70
CA ALA A 141 -22.21 3.34 -2.80
C ALA A 141 -23.05 2.12 -2.40
N MET A 142 -22.82 1.55 -1.21
CA MET A 142 -23.57 0.35 -0.77
C MET A 142 -25.06 0.61 -0.59
N LYS A 143 -25.47 1.82 -0.23
CA LYS A 143 -26.89 2.23 -0.20
C LYS A 143 -27.57 2.15 -1.57
N LYS A 144 -26.76 2.14 -2.64
CA LYS A 144 -27.20 2.07 -4.03
C LYS A 144 -26.99 0.67 -4.65
N GLY A 145 -26.67 -0.32 -3.83
CA GLY A 145 -26.38 -1.68 -4.31
C GLY A 145 -25.06 -1.78 -5.08
N LEU A 146 -24.13 -0.86 -4.85
CA LEU A 146 -22.83 -0.78 -5.50
C LEU A 146 -21.70 -0.71 -4.48
N TRP A 147 -20.49 -1.11 -4.87
CA TRP A 147 -19.29 -0.99 -4.06
C TRP A 147 -18.01 -1.01 -4.91
N ASN A 148 -16.90 -0.70 -4.30
CA ASN A 148 -15.60 -0.61 -4.97
C ASN A 148 -14.75 -1.90 -4.88
N GLY A 149 -15.30 -3.00 -4.39
CA GLY A 149 -14.61 -4.29 -4.30
C GLY A 149 -13.91 -4.58 -2.96
N GLY A 150 -14.06 -3.71 -1.97
CA GLY A 150 -13.48 -3.89 -0.64
C GLY A 150 -12.10 -3.23 -0.47
N ALA A 151 -11.62 -3.16 0.74
CA ALA A 151 -10.36 -2.53 1.09
C ALA A 151 -9.27 -3.55 1.39
N PRO A 152 -8.01 -3.23 1.10
CA PRO A 152 -6.91 -4.17 1.36
C PRO A 152 -6.61 -4.31 2.85
N LEU A 153 -6.48 -3.23 3.59
CA LEU A 153 -5.93 -3.27 4.95
C LEU A 153 -6.56 -2.30 5.94
N ALA A 154 -7.05 -1.14 5.51
CA ALA A 154 -7.54 -0.11 6.42
C ALA A 154 -8.48 0.85 5.69
N THR A 155 -9.75 0.53 5.69
CA THR A 155 -10.78 1.23 4.91
C THR A 155 -10.85 2.73 5.18
N SER A 156 -10.73 3.13 6.44
CA SER A 156 -10.78 4.55 6.84
C SER A 156 -9.46 5.29 6.70
N LEU A 157 -8.34 4.58 6.55
CA LEU A 157 -7.01 5.19 6.43
C LEU A 157 -6.54 5.26 4.98
N CYS A 158 -6.82 4.24 4.17
CA CYS A 158 -6.38 4.19 2.79
C CYS A 158 -7.19 5.15 1.92
N LYS A 159 -6.49 6.15 1.34
CA LYS A 159 -7.10 7.07 0.38
C LYS A 159 -7.07 6.45 -1.01
N LEU A 160 -8.21 6.47 -1.70
CA LEU A 160 -8.35 5.79 -2.99
C LEU A 160 -7.33 6.29 -4.02
N SER A 161 -7.15 7.59 -4.19
CA SER A 161 -6.17 8.12 -5.13
C SER A 161 -4.74 7.62 -4.85
N SER A 162 -4.37 7.50 -3.58
CA SER A 162 -3.08 6.99 -3.15
C SER A 162 -2.92 5.51 -3.49
N GLN A 163 -3.94 4.71 -3.24
CA GLN A 163 -3.93 3.27 -3.56
C GLN A 163 -3.88 3.01 -5.07
N PHE A 164 -4.57 3.82 -5.87
CA PHE A 164 -4.53 3.72 -7.33
C PHE A 164 -3.22 4.23 -7.94
N SER A 165 -2.56 5.19 -7.31
CA SER A 165 -1.22 5.66 -7.73
C SER A 165 -0.10 4.76 -7.25
N PHE A 166 -0.41 3.83 -6.37
CA PHE A 166 0.38 2.75 -5.87
C PHE A 166 -0.13 1.42 -6.41
N ALA A 167 0.59 0.32 -6.26
CA ALA A 167 0.08 -1.00 -6.61
C ALA A 167 -0.85 -1.54 -5.50
N GLY A 168 -1.95 -0.83 -5.25
CA GLY A 168 -2.90 -1.20 -4.22
C GLY A 168 -3.53 -2.57 -4.46
N LEU A 169 -3.83 -3.26 -3.37
CA LEU A 169 -4.51 -4.55 -3.33
C LEU A 169 -5.87 -4.39 -2.69
N TRP A 170 -6.77 -5.32 -2.96
CA TRP A 170 -8.04 -5.43 -2.28
C TRP A 170 -8.48 -6.89 -2.10
N GLN A 171 -9.44 -7.15 -1.25
CA GLN A 171 -9.85 -8.52 -0.93
C GLN A 171 -10.44 -9.29 -2.12
N THR A 172 -10.90 -8.59 -3.11
CA THR A 172 -11.57 -9.13 -4.29
C THR A 172 -10.75 -9.02 -5.57
N ASP A 173 -9.43 -8.92 -5.44
CA ASP A 173 -8.49 -8.90 -6.57
C ASP A 173 -8.66 -10.10 -7.51
N LEU A 174 -9.07 -11.25 -6.96
CA LEU A 174 -9.35 -12.44 -7.75
C LEU A 174 -10.40 -12.18 -8.83
N LYS A 175 -11.51 -11.57 -8.45
CA LYS A 175 -12.67 -11.35 -9.33
C LYS A 175 -12.55 -10.09 -10.18
N TYR A 176 -12.17 -8.99 -9.54
CA TYR A 176 -12.23 -7.67 -10.16
C TYR A 176 -10.89 -7.17 -10.68
N GLY A 177 -9.84 -8.00 -10.54
CA GLY A 177 -8.48 -7.65 -10.94
C GLY A 177 -7.81 -6.68 -9.97
N GLN A 178 -6.54 -6.41 -10.20
CA GLN A 178 -5.77 -5.50 -9.35
C GLN A 178 -6.44 -4.12 -9.26
N LEU A 179 -6.47 -3.56 -8.06
CA LEU A 179 -7.16 -2.32 -7.74
C LEU A 179 -6.91 -1.21 -8.76
N ASN A 180 -5.67 -0.94 -9.14
CA ASN A 180 -5.33 0.15 -10.06
C ASN A 180 -5.85 -0.05 -11.50
N ARG A 181 -6.37 -1.25 -11.84
CA ARG A 181 -7.07 -1.53 -13.11
C ARG A 181 -8.54 -1.13 -13.08
N ASN A 182 -9.05 -0.76 -11.90
CA ASN A 182 -10.41 -0.28 -11.71
C ASN A 182 -10.51 1.26 -11.78
N LEU A 183 -9.46 1.92 -12.19
CA LEU A 183 -9.43 3.36 -12.46
C LEU A 183 -9.99 3.66 -13.85
N ILE A 184 -10.95 4.56 -13.93
CA ILE A 184 -11.63 4.97 -15.18
C ILE A 184 -11.07 6.28 -15.71
N SER A 185 -10.99 7.30 -14.85
CA SER A 185 -10.48 8.61 -15.23
C SER A 185 -9.71 9.26 -14.10
N VAL A 186 -8.87 10.22 -14.46
CA VAL A 186 -8.06 10.99 -13.53
C VAL A 186 -8.04 12.45 -13.96
N ARG A 187 -8.17 13.35 -13.00
CA ARG A 187 -7.75 14.73 -13.13
C ARG A 187 -6.53 14.97 -12.24
N MET A 188 -5.47 15.50 -12.82
CA MET A 188 -4.24 15.77 -12.09
C MET A 188 -3.60 17.07 -12.55
N VAL A 189 -2.79 17.64 -11.67
CA VAL A 189 -1.91 18.77 -11.99
C VAL A 189 -0.52 18.22 -12.23
N LEU A 190 -0.01 18.41 -13.45
CA LEU A 190 1.34 17.99 -13.85
C LEU A 190 2.41 18.82 -13.13
N PRO A 191 3.66 18.34 -13.10
CA PRO A 191 4.76 19.04 -12.43
C PRO A 191 5.05 20.46 -12.94
N ASP A 192 4.68 20.79 -14.18
CA ASP A 192 4.77 22.12 -14.76
C ASP A 192 3.58 23.05 -14.43
N GLY A 193 2.54 22.48 -13.82
CA GLY A 193 1.31 23.20 -13.45
C GLY A 193 0.21 23.15 -14.50
N GLU A 194 0.33 22.32 -15.54
CA GLU A 194 -0.79 22.06 -16.46
C GLU A 194 -1.77 21.07 -15.82
N ILE A 195 -3.05 21.23 -16.16
CA ILE A 195 -4.10 20.28 -15.74
C ILE A 195 -4.22 19.24 -16.85
N LEU A 196 -4.14 17.97 -16.47
CA LEU A 196 -4.34 16.83 -17.36
C LEU A 196 -5.57 16.04 -16.93
N ASP A 197 -6.48 15.85 -17.88
CA ASP A 197 -7.60 14.91 -17.78
C ASP A 197 -7.28 13.65 -18.56
N ILE A 198 -7.45 12.49 -17.94
CA ILE A 198 -7.17 11.16 -18.49
C ILE A 198 -8.46 10.33 -18.47
N GLY A 199 -8.64 9.43 -19.45
CA GLY A 199 -9.86 8.67 -19.65
C GLY A 199 -10.87 9.43 -20.49
N SER A 200 -12.14 9.02 -20.49
CA SER A 200 -13.18 9.66 -21.32
C SER A 200 -13.43 11.13 -21.00
N ARG A 201 -13.12 11.57 -19.78
CA ARG A 201 -13.25 12.97 -19.39
C ARG A 201 -12.33 13.93 -20.15
N CYS A 202 -11.31 13.44 -20.84
CA CYS A 202 -10.46 14.28 -21.72
C CYS A 202 -11.22 14.79 -22.94
N LEU A 203 -12.38 14.20 -23.26
CA LEU A 203 -13.23 14.61 -24.36
C LEU A 203 -14.41 15.45 -23.83
N PRO A 204 -14.64 16.63 -24.36
CA PRO A 204 -15.77 17.46 -23.95
C PRO A 204 -17.10 16.69 -24.07
N ASN A 205 -17.90 16.72 -23.00
CA ASN A 205 -19.22 16.09 -22.91
C ASN A 205 -19.26 14.55 -23.03
N ALA A 206 -18.11 13.85 -22.96
CA ALA A 206 -18.08 12.39 -23.01
C ALA A 206 -18.49 11.74 -21.66
N GLY A 207 -18.35 12.46 -20.55
CA GLY A 207 -18.57 11.90 -19.21
C GLY A 207 -17.38 11.11 -18.67
N ASP A 208 -17.52 10.60 -17.46
CA ASP A 208 -16.47 9.94 -16.68
C ASP A 208 -16.79 8.45 -16.46
N PHE A 209 -16.91 7.67 -17.51
CA PHE A 209 -17.33 6.26 -17.40
C PHE A 209 -16.44 5.27 -18.17
N TRP A 210 -15.51 5.76 -18.99
CA TRP A 210 -14.66 4.93 -19.82
C TRP A 210 -13.17 5.29 -19.65
N GLU A 211 -12.34 4.27 -19.51
CA GLU A 211 -10.90 4.43 -19.24
C GLU A 211 -10.05 4.82 -20.47
N TYR A 212 -10.62 4.70 -21.66
CA TYR A 212 -9.90 5.04 -22.88
C TYR A 212 -10.15 6.50 -23.30
N GLY A 213 -9.09 7.11 -23.78
CA GLY A 213 -9.10 8.40 -24.45
C GLY A 213 -8.33 8.31 -25.76
N PRO A 214 -8.23 9.40 -26.53
CA PRO A 214 -7.42 9.42 -27.74
C PRO A 214 -5.93 9.28 -27.43
N GLY A 215 -5.21 8.55 -28.26
CA GLY A 215 -3.77 8.35 -28.15
C GLY A 215 -3.35 7.17 -27.27
N PRO A 216 -2.09 7.17 -26.78
CA PRO A 216 -1.61 6.12 -25.88
C PRO A 216 -2.34 6.16 -24.54
N ASP A 217 -2.42 5.00 -23.84
CA ASP A 217 -3.01 4.92 -22.51
C ASP A 217 -2.20 5.73 -21.48
N LEU A 218 -2.70 6.91 -21.16
CA LEU A 218 -2.08 7.84 -20.20
C LEU A 218 -2.29 7.43 -18.74
N MET A 219 -3.15 6.45 -18.43
CA MET A 219 -3.31 5.94 -17.06
C MET A 219 -2.00 5.46 -16.45
N GLY A 220 -1.06 5.01 -17.27
CA GLY A 220 0.29 4.64 -16.85
C GLY A 220 1.08 5.76 -16.17
N ILE A 221 0.73 7.02 -16.40
CA ILE A 221 1.38 8.18 -15.74
C ILE A 221 1.05 8.20 -14.26
N MET A 222 -0.18 7.84 -13.91
CA MET A 222 -0.65 7.82 -12.53
C MET A 222 -0.38 6.47 -11.85
N ARG A 223 -0.67 5.36 -12.53
CA ARG A 223 -0.49 4.01 -11.99
C ARG A 223 0.97 3.78 -11.59
N CYS A 224 1.20 3.41 -10.33
CA CYS A 224 2.54 3.24 -9.76
C CYS A 224 3.45 4.48 -9.86
N GLY A 225 2.90 5.66 -10.08
CA GLY A 225 3.66 6.92 -10.16
C GLY A 225 4.07 7.49 -8.81
N ALA A 226 3.42 7.06 -7.71
CA ALA A 226 3.70 7.50 -6.34
C ALA A 226 3.81 9.03 -6.18
N GLY A 227 3.09 9.79 -7.00
CA GLY A 227 3.12 11.26 -7.00
C GLY A 227 4.34 11.88 -7.67
N SER A 228 5.20 11.09 -8.35
CA SER A 228 6.38 11.63 -9.05
C SER A 228 6.04 12.36 -10.35
N ASN A 229 4.88 12.05 -10.94
CA ASN A 229 4.44 12.59 -12.22
C ASN A 229 3.35 13.65 -12.08
N GLY A 230 3.08 14.14 -10.88
CA GLY A 230 2.09 15.20 -10.61
C GLY A 230 1.21 14.91 -9.41
N ILE A 231 0.22 15.77 -9.21
CA ILE A 231 -0.69 15.75 -8.07
C ILE A 231 -2.08 15.40 -8.54
N VAL A 232 -2.58 14.23 -8.15
CA VAL A 232 -3.96 13.81 -8.42
C VAL A 232 -4.93 14.64 -7.59
N THR A 233 -5.96 15.16 -8.22
CA THR A 233 -7.02 15.97 -7.58
C THR A 233 -8.37 15.28 -7.60
N GLU A 234 -8.68 14.53 -8.67
CA GLU A 234 -9.90 13.75 -8.80
C GLU A 234 -9.61 12.42 -9.49
N ILE A 235 -10.40 11.41 -9.14
CA ILE A 235 -10.39 10.10 -9.80
C ILE A 235 -11.82 9.64 -10.04
N THR A 236 -12.02 8.86 -11.09
CA THR A 236 -13.25 8.07 -11.29
C THR A 236 -12.89 6.60 -11.27
N VAL A 237 -13.64 5.82 -10.48
CA VAL A 237 -13.37 4.41 -10.21
C VAL A 237 -14.55 3.55 -10.61
N LYS A 238 -14.28 2.32 -11.06
CA LYS A 238 -15.31 1.31 -11.31
C LYS A 238 -15.99 0.92 -10.00
N LEU A 239 -17.29 0.76 -10.06
CA LEU A 239 -18.06 0.10 -9.02
C LEU A 239 -18.53 -1.26 -9.51
N HIS A 240 -18.87 -2.12 -8.58
CA HIS A 240 -19.36 -3.48 -8.81
C HIS A 240 -20.65 -3.69 -8.04
N THR A 241 -21.43 -4.69 -8.42
CA THR A 241 -22.66 -5.05 -7.71
C THR A 241 -22.38 -5.43 -6.26
N TRP A 242 -23.07 -4.78 -5.33
CA TRP A 242 -23.07 -5.10 -3.91
C TRP A 242 -24.35 -5.82 -3.52
N VAL A 243 -24.24 -6.99 -2.92
CA VAL A 243 -25.37 -7.83 -2.50
C VAL A 243 -25.43 -8.06 -0.99
N GLY A 244 -24.57 -7.38 -0.24
CA GLY A 244 -24.42 -7.58 1.20
C GLY A 244 -25.38 -6.76 2.07
N GLY A 245 -26.42 -6.14 1.48
CA GLY A 245 -27.35 -5.25 2.19
C GLY A 245 -26.83 -3.81 2.32
N ASP A 246 -27.70 -2.90 2.69
CA ASP A 246 -27.43 -1.48 2.85
C ASP A 246 -26.88 -1.12 4.25
N TYR A 247 -26.87 -2.10 5.16
CA TYR A 247 -26.43 -1.93 6.52
C TYR A 247 -24.90 -1.82 6.63
N LEU A 248 -24.43 -0.69 7.10
CA LEU A 248 -23.07 -0.55 7.60
C LEU A 248 -23.11 -0.73 9.12
N PRO A 249 -22.22 -1.55 9.71
CA PRO A 249 -22.20 -1.73 11.14
C PRO A 249 -21.98 -0.39 11.83
N GLU A 250 -22.83 -0.08 12.80
CA GLU A 250 -22.57 1.04 13.68
C GLU A 250 -21.26 0.77 14.41
N VAL A 251 -20.34 1.69 14.29
CA VAL A 251 -19.16 1.72 15.15
C VAL A 251 -19.73 1.93 16.57
N SER A 252 -19.65 0.93 17.42
CA SER A 252 -20.12 1.07 18.78
C SER A 252 -19.50 2.33 19.39
N ALA A 253 -20.34 3.25 19.84
CA ALA A 253 -19.95 4.55 20.37
C ALA A 253 -19.19 4.47 21.72
N GLY A 254 -19.02 3.28 22.24
CA GLY A 254 -18.17 3.01 23.40
C GLY A 254 -16.71 3.26 23.04
N ARG A 255 -16.24 4.49 23.23
CA ARG A 255 -14.80 4.72 23.23
C ARG A 255 -14.23 3.98 24.44
N PRO A 256 -13.38 2.96 24.26
CA PRO A 256 -12.67 2.38 25.37
C PRO A 256 -11.87 3.48 26.06
N SER A 257 -11.79 3.46 27.37
CA SER A 257 -10.86 4.29 28.12
C SER A 257 -9.42 4.00 27.63
N LEU A 258 -8.53 4.97 27.70
CA LEU A 258 -7.15 4.80 27.21
C LEU A 258 -6.44 3.51 27.70
N PRO A 259 -6.61 3.05 28.97
CA PRO A 259 -6.10 1.76 29.39
C PRO A 259 -6.72 0.57 28.65
N ASP A 260 -7.95 0.72 28.15
CA ASP A 260 -8.72 -0.34 27.50
C ASP A 260 -8.73 -0.24 25.98
N VAL A 261 -7.99 0.70 25.40
CA VAL A 261 -7.84 0.83 23.94
C VAL A 261 -7.42 -0.50 23.31
N HIS A 262 -6.63 -1.30 24.02
CA HIS A 262 -6.22 -2.63 23.59
C HIS A 262 -7.25 -3.73 23.87
N GLN A 263 -8.30 -3.41 24.62
CA GLN A 263 -9.36 -4.33 25.02
C GLN A 263 -10.72 -3.97 24.40
N ALA A 264 -10.73 -3.02 23.45
CA ALA A 264 -11.95 -2.67 22.74
C ALA A 264 -12.61 -3.97 22.24
N LYS A 265 -13.68 -4.35 22.90
CA LYS A 265 -14.59 -5.37 22.38
C LYS A 265 -15.27 -4.76 21.17
N TYR A 266 -14.72 -5.03 20.01
CA TYR A 266 -15.49 -4.87 18.79
C TYR A 266 -16.50 -6.03 18.82
N ASP A 267 -17.76 -5.70 19.03
CA ASP A 267 -18.81 -6.61 18.63
C ASP A 267 -18.64 -6.76 17.12
N SER A 268 -18.21 -7.93 16.70
CA SER A 268 -18.02 -8.20 15.29
C SER A 268 -19.37 -7.98 14.60
N PRO A 269 -19.45 -7.11 13.58
CA PRO A 269 -20.70 -6.91 12.87
C PRO A 269 -21.17 -8.22 12.24
N PRO A 270 -22.45 -8.42 12.04
CA PRO A 270 -22.94 -9.60 11.34
C PRO A 270 -22.28 -9.69 9.94
N PRO A 271 -22.07 -10.91 9.43
CA PRO A 271 -21.60 -11.08 8.06
C PRO A 271 -22.49 -10.33 7.07
N PRO A 272 -21.94 -9.79 5.98
CA PRO A 272 -22.78 -9.21 4.93
C PRO A 272 -23.73 -10.23 4.37
N ASP A 273 -24.96 -9.83 4.02
CA ASP A 273 -25.92 -10.68 3.36
C ASP A 273 -25.30 -11.29 2.07
N ASN A 274 -25.80 -12.46 1.67
CA ASN A 274 -25.34 -13.13 0.45
C ASN A 274 -23.83 -13.28 0.30
N HIS A 275 -23.08 -13.33 1.41
CA HIS A 275 -21.65 -13.63 1.43
C HIS A 275 -21.36 -14.83 2.34
N LYS A 276 -20.34 -15.60 1.97
CA LYS A 276 -19.85 -16.72 2.78
C LYS A 276 -18.33 -16.75 2.76
N LEU A 277 -17.76 -17.08 3.93
CA LEU A 277 -16.35 -17.37 4.09
C LEU A 277 -16.16 -18.87 4.24
N ILE A 278 -15.25 -19.43 3.45
CA ILE A 278 -14.75 -20.81 3.63
C ILE A 278 -13.28 -20.69 4.01
N TRP A 279 -12.91 -21.32 5.12
CA TRP A 279 -11.54 -21.31 5.60
C TRP A 279 -10.96 -22.72 5.53
N ILE A 280 -9.78 -22.83 4.89
CA ILE A 280 -9.16 -24.11 4.54
C ILE A 280 -7.77 -24.16 5.15
N GLU A 281 -7.44 -25.24 5.82
CA GLU A 281 -6.11 -25.56 6.35
C GLU A 281 -5.41 -26.57 5.46
N PHE A 282 -4.08 -26.54 5.42
CA PHE A 282 -3.25 -27.42 4.62
C PHE A 282 -2.12 -28.05 5.44
N PRO A 283 -1.67 -29.26 5.06
CA PRO A 283 -0.53 -29.90 5.71
C PRO A 283 0.81 -29.22 5.35
N ASP A 284 0.89 -28.56 4.21
CA ASP A 284 2.07 -27.89 3.71
C ASP A 284 1.71 -26.81 2.67
N MET A 285 2.67 -25.95 2.37
CA MET A 285 2.51 -24.84 1.44
C MET A 285 2.31 -25.30 -0.02
N LYS A 286 2.75 -26.51 -0.40
CA LYS A 286 2.53 -27.01 -1.78
C LYS A 286 1.07 -27.36 -2.01
N SER A 287 0.44 -28.00 -1.03
CA SER A 287 -1.00 -28.28 -1.03
C SER A 287 -1.80 -26.98 -1.06
N GLU A 288 -1.40 -26.01 -0.26
CA GLU A 288 -2.02 -24.67 -0.26
C GLU A 288 -1.92 -24.00 -1.64
N ILE A 289 -0.73 -23.89 -2.22
CA ILE A 289 -0.51 -23.29 -3.54
C ILE A 289 -1.32 -23.99 -4.63
N LYS A 290 -1.39 -25.32 -4.59
CA LYS A 290 -2.22 -26.11 -5.52
C LYS A 290 -3.69 -25.73 -5.40
N THR A 291 -4.19 -25.62 -4.17
CA THR A 291 -5.59 -25.22 -3.91
C THR A 291 -5.87 -23.80 -4.38
N LEU A 292 -4.98 -22.85 -4.10
CA LEU A 292 -5.12 -21.46 -4.58
C LEU A 292 -5.21 -21.41 -6.10
N HIS A 293 -4.43 -22.22 -6.77
CA HIS A 293 -4.42 -22.32 -8.23
C HIS A 293 -5.75 -22.88 -8.77
N GLU A 294 -6.20 -24.03 -8.25
CA GLU A 294 -7.43 -24.70 -8.70
C GLU A 294 -8.69 -23.86 -8.42
N ILE A 295 -8.79 -23.24 -7.25
CA ILE A 295 -9.90 -22.32 -6.94
C ILE A 295 -9.89 -21.13 -7.90
N SER A 296 -8.72 -20.55 -8.17
CA SER A 296 -8.60 -19.44 -9.12
C SER A 296 -9.05 -19.81 -10.53
N TYR A 297 -8.65 -21.01 -10.99
CA TYR A 297 -9.06 -21.54 -12.30
C TYR A 297 -10.54 -21.85 -12.40
N SER A 298 -11.15 -22.31 -11.33
CA SER A 298 -12.58 -22.64 -11.32
C SER A 298 -13.48 -21.43 -11.60
N GLY A 299 -12.98 -20.22 -11.37
CA GLY A 299 -13.72 -18.97 -11.55
C GLY A 299 -14.80 -18.72 -10.51
N VAL A 300 -14.94 -19.59 -9.51
CA VAL A 300 -15.76 -19.34 -8.32
C VAL A 300 -15.02 -18.40 -7.36
N ALA A 301 -15.72 -17.86 -6.40
CA ALA A 301 -15.22 -16.90 -5.42
C ALA A 301 -14.98 -15.48 -5.96
N ILE A 302 -15.12 -14.52 -5.07
CA ILE A 302 -14.79 -13.11 -5.33
C ILE A 302 -13.42 -12.74 -4.75
N GLY A 303 -12.98 -13.43 -3.70
CA GLY A 303 -11.70 -13.22 -3.04
C GLY A 303 -11.07 -14.53 -2.60
N LEU A 304 -9.75 -14.61 -2.67
CA LEU A 304 -8.95 -15.76 -2.29
C LEU A 304 -7.61 -15.29 -1.77
N ASN A 305 -7.38 -15.51 -0.49
CA ASN A 305 -6.17 -15.02 0.17
C ASN A 305 -5.63 -16.09 1.11
N ALA A 306 -4.32 -16.28 1.12
CA ALA A 306 -3.66 -17.12 2.09
C ALA A 306 -3.04 -16.26 3.19
N THR A 307 -3.07 -16.78 4.40
CA THR A 307 -2.44 -16.16 5.56
C THR A 307 -1.86 -17.28 6.43
N GLY A 308 -0.71 -17.08 6.98
CA GLY A 308 -0.17 -18.04 7.93
C GLY A 308 -0.42 -17.61 9.37
N VAL A 309 0.55 -17.88 10.22
CA VAL A 309 0.57 -17.46 11.63
C VAL A 309 0.42 -15.93 11.79
N TYR A 310 0.65 -15.17 10.73
CA TYR A 310 0.33 -13.74 10.69
C TYR A 310 -1.10 -13.40 11.10
N SER A 311 -2.05 -14.31 10.90
CA SER A 311 -3.41 -14.16 11.42
C SER A 311 -3.44 -13.92 12.93
N ALA A 312 -2.48 -14.48 13.66
CA ALA A 312 -2.34 -14.23 15.09
C ALA A 312 -2.05 -12.76 15.40
N TYR A 313 -1.21 -12.11 14.59
CA TYR A 313 -0.90 -10.70 14.74
C TYR A 313 -2.10 -9.80 14.47
N TYR A 314 -2.88 -10.13 13.47
CA TYR A 314 -4.01 -9.30 13.04
C TYR A 314 -5.23 -9.45 13.94
N CYS A 315 -5.40 -10.63 14.51
CA CYS A 315 -6.55 -10.94 15.37
C CYS A 315 -6.27 -10.72 16.85
N SER A 316 -5.06 -10.32 17.24
CA SER A 316 -4.68 -10.10 18.63
C SER A 316 -4.60 -8.61 18.96
N GLN A 317 -5.21 -8.22 20.05
CA GLN A 317 -5.26 -6.83 20.51
C GLN A 317 -3.96 -6.38 21.18
N THR A 318 -3.22 -7.33 21.78
CA THR A 318 -1.94 -7.08 22.45
C THR A 318 -0.86 -8.02 21.96
N GLN A 319 0.40 -7.65 22.17
CA GLN A 319 1.54 -8.52 21.89
C GLN A 319 1.47 -9.81 22.71
N GLU A 320 1.18 -9.70 24.01
CA GLU A 320 1.03 -10.86 24.91
C GLU A 320 -0.01 -11.86 24.39
N MET A 321 -1.15 -11.35 23.89
CA MET A 321 -2.17 -12.18 23.28
C MET A 321 -1.67 -12.84 21.98
N THR A 322 -0.88 -12.13 21.16
CA THR A 322 -0.25 -12.69 19.96
C THR A 322 0.68 -13.83 20.31
N GLU A 323 1.58 -13.61 21.29
CA GLU A 323 2.54 -14.61 21.76
C GLU A 323 1.83 -15.86 22.25
N LYS A 324 0.86 -15.68 23.14
CA LYS A 324 0.06 -16.79 23.68
C LYS A 324 -0.64 -17.59 22.59
N ARG A 325 -1.32 -16.92 21.64
CA ARG A 325 -2.03 -17.58 20.54
C ARG A 325 -1.07 -18.34 19.61
N THR A 326 0.11 -17.78 19.38
CA THR A 326 1.14 -18.43 18.57
C THR A 326 1.70 -19.66 19.28
N GLU A 327 1.97 -19.58 20.60
CA GLU A 327 2.43 -20.69 21.40
C GLU A 327 1.44 -21.84 21.48
N GLU A 328 0.17 -21.51 21.60
CA GLU A 328 -0.93 -22.47 21.65
C GLU A 328 -1.24 -23.10 20.28
N GLY A 329 -0.55 -22.68 19.21
CA GLY A 329 -0.88 -23.13 17.84
C GLY A 329 -2.32 -22.75 17.46
N PHE A 330 -2.76 -21.56 17.85
CA PHE A 330 -4.13 -21.11 17.65
C PHE A 330 -4.52 -20.94 16.18
N PHE A 331 -3.53 -20.65 15.32
CA PHE A 331 -3.73 -20.51 13.90
C PHE A 331 -2.89 -21.54 13.13
N PRO A 332 -3.43 -22.15 12.08
CA PRO A 332 -2.67 -23.06 11.25
C PRO A 332 -1.58 -22.30 10.48
N ALA A 333 -0.44 -22.98 10.27
CA ALA A 333 0.69 -22.38 9.56
C ALA A 333 0.39 -22.15 8.07
N PHE A 334 -0.39 -23.04 7.48
CA PHE A 334 -0.77 -22.98 6.07
C PHE A 334 -2.28 -22.96 5.97
N ASN A 335 -2.83 -21.84 5.56
CA ASN A 335 -4.27 -21.67 5.47
C ASN A 335 -4.67 -20.57 4.48
N CYS A 336 -5.81 -20.78 3.84
CA CYS A 336 -6.42 -19.75 3.03
C CYS A 336 -7.89 -19.54 3.40
N TYR A 337 -8.40 -18.39 3.05
CA TYR A 337 -9.83 -18.13 3.09
C TYR A 337 -10.35 -17.72 1.72
N VAL A 338 -11.53 -18.25 1.43
CA VAL A 338 -12.26 -18.06 0.18
C VAL A 338 -13.52 -17.26 0.49
N ILE A 339 -13.71 -16.14 -0.22
CA ILE A 339 -14.90 -15.30 -0.07
C ILE A 339 -15.84 -15.58 -1.24
N LEU A 340 -17.04 -16.05 -0.93
CA LEU A 340 -18.11 -16.27 -1.89
C LEU A 340 -19.15 -15.15 -1.79
N ALA A 341 -19.74 -14.77 -2.92
CA ALA A 341 -20.83 -13.81 -2.97
C ALA A 341 -21.90 -14.23 -3.97
N GLY A 342 -23.13 -14.27 -3.51
CA GLY A 342 -24.30 -14.62 -4.34
C GLY A 342 -24.77 -13.45 -5.21
N ILE A 343 -23.93 -13.00 -6.15
CA ILE A 343 -24.19 -11.81 -6.98
C ILE A 343 -25.42 -11.99 -7.84
N THR A 344 -25.64 -13.16 -8.41
CA THR A 344 -26.81 -13.45 -9.25
C THR A 344 -27.97 -14.02 -8.44
N SER A 345 -27.68 -14.78 -7.40
CA SER A 345 -28.67 -15.37 -6.50
C SER A 345 -27.99 -16.01 -5.28
N PRO A 346 -28.68 -16.15 -4.13
CA PRO A 346 -28.13 -16.89 -2.99
C PRO A 346 -27.73 -18.34 -3.34
N LYS A 347 -28.40 -18.99 -4.29
CA LYS A 347 -28.09 -20.34 -4.78
C LYS A 347 -26.72 -20.43 -5.46
N GLN A 348 -26.15 -19.32 -5.90
CA GLN A 348 -24.78 -19.27 -6.43
C GLN A 348 -23.78 -19.71 -5.37
N ILE A 349 -23.96 -19.26 -4.12
CA ILE A 349 -23.07 -19.64 -3.00
C ILE A 349 -23.09 -21.15 -2.77
N ASP A 350 -24.28 -21.76 -2.81
CA ASP A 350 -24.42 -23.21 -2.60
C ASP A 350 -23.68 -24.04 -3.67
N TYR A 351 -23.67 -23.56 -4.89
CA TYR A 351 -22.93 -24.18 -5.98
C TYR A 351 -21.42 -23.95 -5.83
N GLU A 352 -21.00 -22.70 -5.63
CA GLU A 352 -19.60 -22.31 -5.50
C GLU A 352 -18.95 -22.99 -4.30
N GLU A 353 -19.66 -23.12 -3.18
CA GLU A 353 -19.19 -23.84 -2.02
C GLU A 353 -18.90 -25.32 -2.31
N LYS A 354 -19.77 -26.01 -3.07
CA LYS A 354 -19.54 -27.41 -3.47
C LYS A 354 -18.25 -27.54 -4.29
N VAL A 355 -18.02 -26.58 -5.20
CA VAL A 355 -16.80 -26.59 -6.03
C VAL A 355 -15.56 -26.37 -5.15
N VAL A 356 -15.59 -25.39 -4.22
CA VAL A 356 -14.48 -25.12 -3.31
C VAL A 356 -14.18 -26.34 -2.42
N ARG A 357 -15.22 -27.01 -1.89
CA ARG A 357 -15.06 -28.22 -1.07
C ARG A 357 -14.43 -29.36 -1.85
N GLN A 358 -14.91 -29.60 -3.06
CA GLN A 358 -14.33 -30.65 -3.94
C GLN A 358 -12.85 -30.33 -4.22
N ILE A 359 -12.51 -29.11 -4.55
CA ILE A 359 -11.11 -28.72 -4.78
C ILE A 359 -10.27 -28.93 -3.52
N ALA A 360 -10.76 -28.53 -2.35
CA ALA A 360 -10.06 -28.75 -1.09
C ALA A 360 -9.75 -30.23 -0.85
N ASP A 361 -10.75 -31.11 -1.02
CA ASP A 361 -10.59 -32.55 -0.87
C ASP A 361 -9.56 -33.12 -1.85
N GLU A 362 -9.59 -32.71 -3.13
CA GLU A 362 -8.67 -33.18 -4.18
C GLU A 362 -7.24 -32.69 -4.02
N THR A 363 -7.06 -31.60 -3.28
CA THR A 363 -5.75 -30.94 -3.09
C THR A 363 -5.16 -31.15 -1.70
N GLY A 364 -5.87 -31.84 -0.81
CA GLY A 364 -5.44 -32.17 0.55
C GLY A 364 -5.72 -31.08 1.59
N GLY A 365 -6.66 -30.16 1.29
CA GLY A 365 -7.12 -29.14 2.22
C GLY A 365 -8.22 -29.68 3.16
N THR A 366 -8.26 -29.18 4.37
CA THR A 366 -9.28 -29.48 5.38
C THR A 366 -10.10 -28.23 5.68
N ILE A 367 -11.43 -28.32 5.62
CA ILE A 367 -12.30 -27.19 5.91
C ILE A 367 -12.28 -26.91 7.41
N LEU A 368 -11.69 -25.82 7.81
CA LEU A 368 -11.53 -25.44 9.23
C LEU A 368 -12.85 -25.23 9.97
N SER A 369 -13.87 -24.69 9.30
CA SER A 369 -15.18 -24.48 9.88
C SER A 369 -15.85 -25.77 10.41
N GLU A 370 -15.40 -26.94 9.99
CA GLU A 370 -15.94 -28.23 10.40
C GLU A 370 -15.11 -28.91 11.48
N HIS A 371 -13.82 -28.57 11.58
CA HIS A 371 -12.87 -29.31 12.43
C HIS A 371 -12.15 -28.44 13.46
N TYR A 372 -12.34 -27.13 13.43
CA TYR A 372 -11.59 -26.23 14.29
C TYR A 372 -12.39 -25.69 15.46
N LYS A 373 -11.68 -25.18 16.47
CA LYS A 373 -12.29 -24.67 17.70
C LYS A 373 -13.25 -23.51 17.41
N PRO A 374 -14.53 -23.60 17.87
CA PRO A 374 -15.53 -22.57 17.59
C PRO A 374 -15.11 -21.14 17.99
N GLU A 375 -14.31 -21.00 19.06
CA GLU A 375 -13.80 -19.72 19.52
C GLU A 375 -12.82 -19.06 18.54
N VAL A 376 -12.07 -19.85 17.78
CA VAL A 376 -11.19 -19.33 16.71
C VAL A 376 -12.00 -18.83 15.55
N LEU A 377 -12.99 -19.61 15.13
CA LEU A 377 -13.89 -19.24 14.03
C LEU A 377 -14.69 -17.98 14.34
N LYS A 378 -15.11 -17.79 15.61
CA LYS A 378 -15.80 -16.58 16.06
C LYS A 378 -14.92 -15.32 15.91
N VAL A 379 -13.61 -15.45 16.02
CA VAL A 379 -12.68 -14.32 15.89
C VAL A 379 -12.34 -14.02 14.44
N LEU A 380 -12.13 -15.07 13.64
CA LEU A 380 -11.56 -14.90 12.30
C LEU A 380 -12.59 -14.74 11.19
N ALA A 381 -13.71 -15.45 11.25
CA ALA A 381 -14.70 -15.37 10.18
C ALA A 381 -15.31 -13.95 10.05
N PRO A 382 -15.78 -13.31 11.14
CA PRO A 382 -16.25 -11.92 11.06
C PRO A 382 -15.17 -10.97 10.60
N TRP A 383 -13.93 -11.12 11.09
CA TRP A 383 -12.82 -10.25 10.74
C TRP A 383 -12.50 -10.29 9.24
N ASN A 384 -12.45 -11.47 8.62
CA ASN A 384 -12.19 -11.58 7.19
C ASN A 384 -13.35 -11.06 6.33
N LEU A 385 -14.60 -11.25 6.76
CA LEU A 385 -15.77 -10.71 6.05
C LEU A 385 -15.94 -9.21 6.25
N ASP A 386 -15.48 -8.65 7.36
CA ASP A 386 -15.45 -7.21 7.57
C ASP A 386 -14.60 -6.48 6.55
N TRP A 387 -13.54 -7.09 6.05
CA TRP A 387 -12.71 -6.48 5.02
C TRP A 387 -13.43 -6.28 3.70
N VAL A 388 -14.44 -7.08 3.43
CA VAL A 388 -15.28 -6.93 2.25
C VAL A 388 -16.15 -5.68 2.36
N ARG A 389 -16.68 -5.40 3.54
CA ARG A 389 -17.67 -4.36 3.78
C ARG A 389 -17.08 -3.13 4.44
N HIS A 390 -16.42 -3.33 5.54
CA HIS A 390 -15.93 -2.27 6.42
C HIS A 390 -14.69 -2.76 7.15
N VAL A 391 -13.75 -1.93 7.42
CA VAL A 391 -12.53 -2.36 8.09
C VAL A 391 -12.25 -1.64 9.37
N CYS A 392 -12.04 -2.46 10.37
CA CYS A 392 -11.32 -2.09 11.56
C CYS A 392 -9.83 -1.82 11.25
N GLY A 393 -9.18 -1.07 12.11
CA GLY A 393 -7.80 -0.66 11.96
C GLY A 393 -6.81 -1.81 12.03
N PHE A 394 -6.65 -2.48 10.92
CA PHE A 394 -5.50 -3.31 10.69
C PHE A 394 -4.22 -2.54 11.04
N ARG A 395 -3.29 -3.17 11.68
CA ARG A 395 -2.01 -2.57 12.13
C ARG A 395 -2.13 -1.50 13.24
N MET A 396 -3.30 -1.22 13.78
CA MET A 396 -3.41 -0.26 14.89
C MET A 396 -2.68 -0.71 16.14
N ASN A 397 -2.52 -2.02 16.31
CA ASN A 397 -1.79 -2.61 17.43
C ASN A 397 -0.27 -2.63 17.22
N ARG A 398 0.22 -2.21 16.05
CA ARG A 398 1.64 -2.25 15.72
C ARG A 398 2.30 -0.94 16.07
N ARG A 399 3.45 -1.03 16.73
CA ARG A 399 4.22 0.15 17.09
C ARG A 399 4.99 0.70 15.92
N MET A 400 5.44 -0.19 15.04
CA MET A 400 6.20 0.16 13.85
C MET A 400 6.12 -0.94 12.80
N TYR A 401 6.13 -0.52 11.55
CA TYR A 401 6.27 -1.36 10.37
C TYR A 401 7.49 -0.88 9.61
N ALA A 402 8.52 -1.70 9.49
CA ALA A 402 9.81 -1.24 8.99
C ALA A 402 9.95 -1.43 7.48
N ASN A 403 9.65 -2.62 7.00
CA ASN A 403 9.69 -2.93 5.59
C ASN A 403 8.87 -4.19 5.29
N ALA A 404 8.52 -4.35 4.03
CA ALA A 404 7.89 -5.54 3.50
C ALA A 404 8.57 -5.95 2.20
N TRP A 405 8.56 -7.23 1.92
CA TRP A 405 8.90 -7.75 0.61
C TRP A 405 7.62 -8.25 -0.05
N LEU A 406 7.39 -7.79 -1.26
CA LEU A 406 6.12 -8.01 -1.95
C LEU A 406 6.38 -8.41 -3.41
N PRO A 407 7.02 -9.56 -3.65
CA PRO A 407 7.14 -10.05 -5.00
C PRO A 407 5.78 -10.36 -5.61
N VAL A 408 5.65 -10.12 -6.89
CA VAL A 408 4.48 -10.40 -7.72
C VAL A 408 4.87 -11.39 -8.80
N GLY A 409 4.11 -12.46 -8.96
CA GLY A 409 4.41 -13.49 -9.94
C GLY A 409 3.43 -14.67 -9.90
N PRO A 410 3.76 -15.82 -10.52
CA PRO A 410 2.96 -17.03 -10.41
C PRO A 410 2.94 -17.55 -8.97
N PHE A 411 1.97 -18.35 -8.61
CA PHE A 411 1.81 -18.84 -7.23
C PHE A 411 3.06 -19.58 -6.71
N GLU A 412 3.76 -20.34 -7.55
CA GLU A 412 4.98 -21.06 -7.20
C GLU A 412 6.12 -20.14 -6.73
N MET A 413 6.06 -18.87 -7.10
CA MET A 413 6.99 -17.86 -6.58
C MET A 413 6.91 -17.74 -5.06
N SER A 414 5.74 -17.93 -4.47
CA SER A 414 5.53 -17.83 -3.03
C SER A 414 6.32 -18.90 -2.25
N LEU A 415 6.56 -20.09 -2.83
CA LEU A 415 7.43 -21.11 -2.23
C LEU A 415 8.86 -20.59 -2.10
N LYS A 416 9.39 -19.98 -3.16
CA LYS A 416 10.73 -19.36 -3.12
C LYS A 416 10.77 -18.16 -2.17
N HIS A 417 9.68 -17.43 -2.07
CA HIS A 417 9.58 -16.30 -1.14
C HIS A 417 9.63 -16.77 0.32
N GLN A 418 8.98 -17.88 0.65
CA GLN A 418 9.05 -18.49 1.98
C GLN A 418 10.48 -18.96 2.31
N GLU A 419 11.13 -19.69 1.38
CA GLU A 419 12.51 -20.12 1.53
C GLU A 419 13.46 -18.94 1.75
N PHE A 420 13.30 -17.90 0.95
CA PHE A 420 14.02 -16.65 1.07
C PHE A 420 13.83 -15.99 2.44
N TRP A 421 12.60 -15.92 2.93
CA TRP A 421 12.30 -15.30 4.22
C TRP A 421 12.95 -16.07 5.36
N THR A 422 12.84 -17.39 5.33
CA THR A 422 13.49 -18.28 6.31
C THR A 422 15.00 -18.05 6.35
N ASP A 423 15.64 -17.94 5.20
CA ASP A 423 17.09 -17.71 5.13
C ASP A 423 17.47 -16.28 5.58
N CYS A 424 16.64 -15.30 5.29
CA CYS A 424 16.83 -13.93 5.77
C CYS A 424 16.85 -13.88 7.31
N LEU A 425 15.91 -14.56 7.97
CA LEU A 425 15.86 -14.66 9.42
C LEU A 425 17.09 -15.40 9.99
N ASN A 426 17.50 -16.49 9.35
CA ASN A 426 18.71 -17.23 9.76
C ASN A 426 19.99 -16.40 9.64
N THR A 427 20.06 -15.52 8.64
CA THR A 427 21.27 -14.72 8.35
C THR A 427 21.33 -13.44 9.19
N ILE A 428 20.22 -12.73 9.33
CA ILE A 428 20.14 -11.42 9.99
C ILE A 428 19.66 -11.56 11.44
N GLY A 429 18.94 -12.62 11.73
CA GLY A 429 18.28 -12.85 13.02
C GLY A 429 16.88 -12.25 13.08
N GLU A 430 16.20 -12.49 14.18
CA GLU A 430 14.82 -12.05 14.39
C GLU A 430 14.67 -10.54 14.29
N THR A 431 13.67 -10.14 13.52
CA THR A 431 13.35 -8.73 13.21
C THR A 431 11.96 -8.33 13.66
N HIS A 432 11.18 -9.26 14.19
CA HIS A 432 9.82 -9.03 14.68
C HIS A 432 9.77 -8.73 16.18
N LEU A 433 8.67 -8.14 16.62
CA LEU A 433 8.36 -7.94 18.04
C LEU A 433 8.30 -9.26 18.81
N THR A 434 7.84 -10.31 18.16
CA THR A 434 7.84 -11.68 18.68
C THR A 434 8.87 -12.49 17.90
N ASP A 435 9.73 -13.20 18.60
CA ASP A 435 10.80 -14.05 18.01
C ASP A 435 10.24 -15.31 17.32
N ARG A 436 8.99 -15.30 16.89
CA ARG A 436 8.26 -16.48 16.42
C ARG A 436 7.49 -16.25 15.12
N GLY A 437 7.86 -15.28 14.33
CA GLY A 437 7.17 -15.02 13.08
C GLY A 437 7.88 -15.61 11.87
N GLY A 438 7.15 -16.26 11.02
CA GLY A 438 7.39 -16.26 9.60
C GLY A 438 8.32 -17.29 8.98
N SER A 439 9.12 -18.04 9.73
CA SER A 439 10.06 -18.97 9.09
C SER A 439 9.46 -20.31 8.67
N LYS A 440 8.24 -20.61 9.07
CA LYS A 440 7.60 -21.92 8.82
C LYS A 440 6.16 -21.81 8.31
N ASP A 441 5.67 -20.62 8.06
CA ASP A 441 4.30 -20.38 7.66
C ASP A 441 4.21 -19.71 6.27
N THR A 442 2.99 -19.61 5.77
CA THR A 442 2.68 -18.97 4.51
C THR A 442 2.97 -17.46 4.58
N PRO A 443 3.63 -16.87 3.58
CA PRO A 443 3.52 -15.44 3.32
C PRO A 443 2.06 -15.03 3.13
N PHE A 444 1.77 -13.77 3.28
CA PHE A 444 0.47 -13.25 2.89
C PHE A 444 0.34 -13.35 1.36
N ILE A 445 -0.62 -14.13 0.84
CA ILE A 445 -0.79 -14.34 -0.60
C ILE A 445 -2.17 -13.86 -1.03
N TYR A 446 -2.20 -12.95 -2.01
CA TYR A 446 -3.41 -12.53 -2.69
C TYR A 446 -3.44 -13.07 -4.11
N ALA A 447 -4.48 -13.82 -4.45
CA ALA A 447 -4.74 -14.23 -5.82
C ALA A 447 -5.31 -13.05 -6.62
N ILE A 448 -4.75 -12.75 -7.78
CA ILE A 448 -5.08 -11.56 -8.56
C ILE A 448 -5.47 -11.97 -9.98
N ASP A 449 -6.46 -11.28 -10.54
CA ASP A 449 -6.88 -11.40 -11.93
C ASP A 449 -7.13 -12.86 -12.35
N ARG A 450 -8.06 -13.51 -11.64
CA ARG A 450 -8.40 -14.94 -11.84
C ARG A 450 -7.21 -15.89 -11.66
N GLY A 451 -6.29 -15.53 -10.77
CA GLY A 451 -5.11 -16.34 -10.49
C GLY A 451 -4.02 -16.32 -11.56
N ARG A 452 -4.05 -15.37 -12.49
CA ARG A 452 -2.96 -15.20 -13.47
C ARG A 452 -1.64 -14.90 -12.79
N PHE A 453 -1.71 -14.25 -11.65
CA PHE A 453 -0.58 -14.00 -10.77
C PHE A 453 -1.05 -13.83 -9.33
N CYS A 454 -0.12 -13.89 -8.43
CA CYS A 454 -0.35 -13.55 -7.05
C CYS A 454 0.62 -12.47 -6.56
N PHE A 455 0.25 -11.89 -5.48
CA PHE A 455 1.07 -11.03 -4.66
C PHE A 455 1.44 -11.81 -3.40
N SER A 456 2.70 -11.83 -3.03
CA SER A 456 3.19 -12.54 -1.85
C SER A 456 3.91 -11.54 -0.94
N GLU A 457 3.51 -11.44 0.32
CA GLU A 457 4.01 -10.42 1.25
C GLU A 457 4.57 -11.04 2.52
N THR A 458 5.74 -10.57 2.93
CA THR A 458 6.27 -10.76 4.27
C THR A 458 6.66 -9.41 4.85
N ASP A 459 6.36 -9.21 6.12
CA ASP A 459 6.51 -7.94 6.81
C ASP A 459 7.50 -7.98 7.96
N ASN A 460 8.14 -6.84 8.26
CA ASN A 460 8.93 -6.64 9.47
C ASN A 460 8.24 -5.68 10.44
N TYR A 461 8.08 -6.12 11.67
CA TYR A 461 7.49 -5.35 12.77
C TYR A 461 8.47 -5.23 13.95
N PRO A 462 9.56 -4.47 13.85
CA PRO A 462 10.53 -4.32 14.93
C PRO A 462 9.96 -3.51 16.09
N ASP A 463 10.46 -3.76 17.28
CA ASP A 463 10.20 -2.91 18.43
C ASP A 463 10.96 -1.58 18.28
N PRO A 464 10.28 -0.44 18.12
CA PRO A 464 10.93 0.85 17.92
C PRO A 464 11.68 1.35 19.17
N THR A 465 11.47 0.72 20.33
CA THR A 465 12.20 1.04 21.56
C THR A 465 13.54 0.31 21.65
N LYS A 466 13.81 -0.64 20.74
CA LYS A 466 15.03 -1.45 20.67
C LYS A 466 15.85 -1.09 19.43
N PRO A 467 16.88 -0.24 19.54
CA PRO A 467 17.69 0.20 18.41
C PRO A 467 18.30 -0.96 17.60
N GLU A 468 18.66 -2.05 18.26
CA GLU A 468 19.19 -3.25 17.63
C GLU A 468 18.18 -3.93 16.70
N MET A 469 16.90 -3.96 17.04
CA MET A 469 15.85 -4.50 16.19
C MET A 469 15.61 -3.62 14.96
N ILE A 470 15.67 -2.30 15.12
CA ILE A 470 15.59 -1.36 14.00
C ILE A 470 16.76 -1.56 13.03
N GLN A 471 17.97 -1.76 13.56
CA GLN A 471 19.14 -2.02 12.73
C GLN A 471 19.04 -3.35 11.99
N LYS A 472 18.57 -4.40 12.65
CA LYS A 472 18.32 -5.70 12.01
C LYS A 472 17.25 -5.60 10.92
N ALA A 473 16.14 -4.92 11.18
CA ALA A 473 15.09 -4.72 10.18
C ALA A 473 15.62 -3.94 8.94
N ALA A 474 16.45 -2.93 9.14
CA ALA A 474 17.09 -2.20 8.06
C ALA A 474 18.06 -3.08 7.25
N ALA A 475 18.90 -3.88 7.93
CA ALA A 475 19.81 -4.82 7.29
C ALA A 475 19.05 -5.90 6.53
N SER A 476 17.98 -6.43 7.11
CA SER A 476 17.06 -7.38 6.50
C SER A 476 16.44 -6.79 5.23
N GLY A 477 16.03 -5.52 5.25
CA GLY A 477 15.51 -4.83 4.07
C GLY A 477 16.47 -4.80 2.90
N LEU A 478 17.74 -4.45 3.15
CA LEU A 478 18.76 -4.41 2.10
C LEU A 478 19.14 -5.81 1.61
N TYR A 479 19.35 -6.75 2.54
CA TYR A 479 19.67 -8.14 2.23
C TYR A 479 18.56 -8.78 1.40
N GLY A 480 17.31 -8.61 1.87
CA GLY A 480 16.14 -9.14 1.23
C GLY A 480 15.95 -8.64 -0.20
N MET A 481 15.99 -7.34 -0.39
CA MET A 481 15.87 -6.75 -1.73
C MET A 481 16.96 -7.29 -2.67
N THR A 482 18.21 -7.33 -2.19
CA THR A 482 19.34 -7.80 -3.01
C THR A 482 19.16 -9.26 -3.42
N ARG A 483 18.72 -10.11 -2.51
CA ARG A 483 18.47 -11.53 -2.80
C ARG A 483 17.28 -11.76 -3.72
N LEU A 484 16.16 -11.12 -3.46
CA LEU A 484 14.98 -11.24 -4.33
C LEU A 484 15.33 -10.89 -5.78
N ILE A 485 16.14 -9.84 -5.97
CA ILE A 485 16.59 -9.43 -7.29
C ILE A 485 17.55 -10.45 -7.89
N LYS A 486 18.56 -10.88 -7.14
CA LYS A 486 19.55 -11.87 -7.61
C LYS A 486 18.90 -13.18 -8.01
N GLU A 487 18.00 -13.68 -7.19
CA GLU A 487 17.34 -14.97 -7.38
C GLU A 487 16.12 -14.89 -8.31
N LYS A 488 15.77 -13.69 -8.74
CA LYS A 488 14.61 -13.42 -9.63
C LYS A 488 13.30 -13.97 -9.03
N VAL A 489 13.10 -13.73 -7.74
CA VAL A 489 11.88 -14.13 -7.05
C VAL A 489 10.78 -13.13 -7.41
N GLY A 490 9.98 -13.49 -8.38
CA GLY A 490 8.89 -12.64 -8.86
C GLY A 490 9.35 -11.31 -9.46
N ASN A 491 8.40 -10.44 -9.73
CA ASN A 491 8.64 -9.09 -10.17
C ASN A 491 8.55 -8.11 -8.99
N THR A 492 9.66 -7.91 -8.31
CA THR A 492 9.76 -6.97 -7.19
C THR A 492 9.53 -5.51 -7.60
N LEU A 493 9.73 -5.20 -8.89
CA LEU A 493 9.43 -3.87 -9.43
C LEU A 493 7.95 -3.49 -9.34
N MET A 494 7.04 -4.44 -9.49
CA MET A 494 5.63 -4.13 -9.60
C MET A 494 5.00 -3.64 -8.30
N ALA A 495 5.52 -4.06 -7.16
CA ALA A 495 4.93 -3.71 -5.88
C ALA A 495 5.53 -2.44 -5.24
N PHE A 496 6.84 -2.24 -5.34
CA PHE A 496 7.55 -1.20 -4.57
C PHE A 496 8.54 -0.34 -5.33
N CYS A 497 8.89 -0.68 -6.55
CA CYS A 497 9.85 0.10 -7.33
C CYS A 497 9.50 1.57 -7.47
N THR A 498 8.24 1.87 -7.30
CA THR A 498 7.75 3.23 -7.38
C THR A 498 8.08 4.07 -6.16
N ILE A 499 8.64 3.44 -5.13
CA ILE A 499 8.79 4.08 -3.83
C ILE A 499 10.23 4.13 -3.40
N GLU A 500 10.95 3.07 -3.74
CA GLU A 500 12.30 2.90 -3.26
C GLU A 500 13.30 3.33 -4.32
N PRO A 501 13.86 4.52 -4.21
CA PRO A 501 14.95 4.92 -5.08
C PRO A 501 16.13 3.95 -5.01
N LEU A 502 16.18 3.07 -4.01
CA LEU A 502 17.12 1.94 -3.93
C LEU A 502 17.12 1.07 -5.18
N VAL A 503 15.99 0.95 -5.90
CA VAL A 503 15.96 0.23 -7.19
C VAL A 503 16.98 0.78 -8.17
N SER A 504 17.34 2.05 -8.06
CA SER A 504 18.37 2.69 -8.90
C SER A 504 19.76 2.09 -8.70
N PHE A 505 20.00 1.38 -7.58
CA PHE A 505 21.22 0.62 -7.32
C PHE A 505 21.18 -0.81 -7.88
N TYR A 506 20.11 -1.17 -8.57
CA TYR A 506 19.90 -2.51 -9.13
C TYR A 506 19.55 -2.42 -10.62
N PRO A 507 20.57 -2.19 -11.48
CA PRO A 507 20.34 -2.08 -12.93
C PRO A 507 19.81 -3.39 -13.53
N GLU A 508 19.91 -4.52 -12.83
CA GLU A 508 19.33 -5.78 -13.22
C GLU A 508 17.79 -5.75 -13.24
N VAL A 509 17.21 -4.84 -12.49
CA VAL A 509 15.76 -4.73 -12.34
C VAL A 509 15.22 -3.76 -13.39
N GLY A 510 14.73 -4.30 -14.51
CA GLY A 510 14.10 -3.52 -15.56
C GLY A 510 14.95 -2.33 -16.07
N PRO A 511 16.17 -2.55 -16.57
CA PRO A 511 17.08 -1.47 -16.94
C PRO A 511 16.46 -0.51 -17.97
N ASN A 512 15.71 -1.04 -18.91
CA ASN A 512 14.98 -0.24 -19.90
C ASN A 512 13.81 0.52 -19.27
N ALA A 513 13.11 -0.09 -18.33
CA ALA A 513 12.02 0.55 -17.58
C ALA A 513 12.53 1.73 -16.77
N GLN A 514 13.62 1.57 -16.03
CA GLN A 514 14.24 2.66 -15.25
C GLN A 514 14.67 3.82 -16.17
N THR A 515 15.29 3.50 -17.30
CA THR A 515 15.67 4.51 -18.29
C THR A 515 14.44 5.24 -18.84
N PHE A 516 13.36 4.50 -19.09
CA PHE A 516 12.11 5.08 -19.57
C PHE A 516 11.44 5.97 -18.52
N PHE A 517 11.40 5.55 -17.28
CA PHE A 517 10.89 6.38 -16.17
C PHE A 517 11.67 7.69 -16.03
N ARG A 518 13.01 7.67 -16.14
CA ARG A 518 13.81 8.90 -16.14
C ARG A 518 13.47 9.82 -17.32
N LYS A 519 13.19 9.25 -18.52
CA LYS A 519 12.76 10.03 -19.68
C LYS A 519 11.38 10.66 -19.45
N ILE A 520 10.40 9.89 -18.98
CA ILE A 520 9.06 10.39 -18.66
C ILE A 520 9.18 11.53 -17.64
N ARG A 521 9.89 11.30 -16.55
CA ARG A 521 10.09 12.30 -15.51
C ARG A 521 10.73 13.58 -16.06
N LYS A 522 11.73 13.46 -16.92
CA LYS A 522 12.36 14.63 -17.56
C LYS A 522 11.40 15.43 -18.44
N VAL A 523 10.44 14.77 -19.08
CA VAL A 523 9.43 15.43 -19.93
C VAL A 523 8.43 16.20 -19.07
N PHE A 524 7.87 15.57 -18.01
CA PHE A 524 6.84 16.20 -17.18
C PHE A 524 7.41 17.12 -16.10
N ASP A 525 8.62 16.85 -15.61
CA ASP A 525 9.30 17.60 -14.56
C ASP A 525 10.72 18.00 -14.98
N PRO A 526 10.85 18.92 -15.94
CA PRO A 526 12.16 19.30 -16.49
C PRO A 526 13.07 19.96 -15.43
N HIS A 527 12.51 20.46 -14.35
CA HIS A 527 13.23 21.09 -13.26
C HIS A 527 13.52 20.14 -12.08
N GLY A 528 12.94 18.94 -12.07
CA GLY A 528 13.12 17.97 -11.00
C GLY A 528 12.53 18.42 -9.66
N LEU A 529 11.41 19.14 -9.67
CA LEU A 529 10.79 19.72 -8.48
C LEU A 529 9.71 18.84 -7.86
N CYS A 530 9.05 17.98 -8.65
CA CYS A 530 7.97 17.13 -8.18
C CYS A 530 8.52 15.87 -7.52
N ALA A 531 8.26 15.71 -6.24
CA ALA A 531 8.64 14.53 -5.46
C ALA A 531 10.08 14.03 -5.75
N PRO A 532 11.12 14.88 -5.60
CA PRO A 532 12.49 14.48 -5.89
C PRO A 532 12.88 13.21 -5.09
N GLY A 533 13.64 12.32 -5.72
CA GLY A 533 14.04 11.05 -5.12
C GLY A 533 12.96 9.97 -5.08
N ARG A 534 11.80 10.21 -5.67
CA ARG A 534 10.74 9.19 -5.81
C ARG A 534 10.88 8.39 -7.10
N GLN A 535 10.41 7.15 -7.09
CA GLN A 535 10.36 6.19 -8.18
C GLN A 535 11.75 5.70 -8.61
N VAL A 536 12.55 6.53 -9.28
CA VAL A 536 13.95 6.26 -9.64
C VAL A 536 14.77 7.52 -9.45
N TYR A 537 15.99 7.39 -8.96
CA TYR A 537 16.92 8.50 -8.95
C TYR A 537 17.34 8.89 -10.36
N THR A 538 17.40 10.18 -10.62
CA THR A 538 18.12 10.73 -11.79
C THR A 538 19.63 10.52 -11.61
N GLU A 539 20.40 10.60 -12.67
CA GLU A 539 21.86 10.52 -12.58
C GLU A 539 22.45 11.58 -11.65
N LYS A 540 21.91 12.81 -11.71
CA LYS A 540 22.32 13.90 -10.81
C LYS A 540 22.01 13.60 -9.33
N GLU A 541 20.84 13.04 -9.05
CA GLU A 541 20.49 12.60 -7.70
C GLU A 541 21.42 11.48 -7.24
N MET A 542 21.66 10.46 -8.07
CA MET A 542 22.61 9.39 -7.78
C MET A 542 24.01 9.94 -7.51
N ALA A 543 24.53 10.84 -8.35
CA ALA A 543 25.84 11.46 -8.16
C ALA A 543 25.97 12.24 -6.83
N SER A 544 24.86 12.73 -6.29
CA SER A 544 24.82 13.49 -5.04
C SER A 544 24.73 12.64 -3.77
N LEU A 545 24.46 11.34 -3.89
CA LEU A 545 24.32 10.44 -2.74
C LEU A 545 25.67 10.23 -2.03
N PRO A 546 25.66 9.94 -0.71
CA PRO A 546 26.89 9.73 0.06
C PRO A 546 27.68 8.51 -0.41
N ASP A 547 29.04 8.58 -0.35
CA ASP A 547 29.92 7.47 -0.68
C ASP A 547 29.70 6.25 0.23
N GLU A 548 29.38 6.50 1.50
CA GLU A 548 29.08 5.45 2.48
C GLU A 548 27.87 4.59 2.05
N LEU A 549 26.86 5.19 1.41
CA LEU A 549 25.72 4.46 0.87
C LEU A 549 26.16 3.50 -0.25
N TYR A 550 26.98 3.99 -1.19
CA TYR A 550 27.55 3.13 -2.25
C TYR A 550 28.37 1.99 -1.68
N THR A 551 29.22 2.28 -0.70
CA THR A 551 30.04 1.26 -0.02
C THR A 551 29.15 0.19 0.60
N THR A 552 28.11 0.58 1.33
CA THR A 552 27.20 -0.35 2.00
C THR A 552 26.42 -1.22 1.01
N VAL A 553 25.85 -0.61 -0.03
CA VAL A 553 25.11 -1.35 -1.06
C VAL A 553 26.03 -2.28 -1.84
N ASN A 554 27.22 -1.82 -2.22
CA ASN A 554 28.19 -2.64 -2.96
C ASN A 554 28.71 -3.81 -2.12
N SER A 555 29.01 -3.61 -0.84
CA SER A 555 29.39 -4.70 0.05
C SER A 555 28.31 -5.78 0.13
N MET A 556 27.04 -5.38 0.18
CA MET A 556 25.92 -6.34 0.16
C MET A 556 25.84 -7.06 -1.19
N ARG A 557 25.94 -6.34 -2.30
CA ARG A 557 25.90 -6.91 -3.64
C ARG A 557 27.04 -7.93 -3.85
N GLU A 558 28.26 -7.56 -3.47
CA GLU A 558 29.45 -8.41 -3.57
C GLU A 558 29.35 -9.66 -2.70
N SER A 559 28.85 -9.55 -1.47
CA SER A 559 28.62 -10.69 -0.58
C SER A 559 27.67 -11.73 -1.17
N LEU A 560 26.79 -11.29 -2.06
CA LEU A 560 25.84 -12.13 -2.79
C LEU A 560 26.32 -12.45 -4.23
N GLY A 561 27.57 -12.11 -4.59
CA GLY A 561 28.15 -12.40 -5.91
C GLY A 561 27.57 -11.54 -7.05
N MET A 562 27.08 -10.35 -6.74
CA MET A 562 26.63 -9.36 -7.74
C MET A 562 27.72 -8.33 -8.01
N THR A 563 27.72 -7.77 -9.21
CA THR A 563 28.68 -6.72 -9.61
C THR A 563 28.42 -5.41 -8.86
N SER A 564 29.48 -4.75 -8.42
CA SER A 564 29.41 -3.42 -7.81
C SER A 564 28.92 -2.37 -8.77
N ILE A 565 28.23 -1.38 -8.24
CA ILE A 565 27.70 -0.24 -9.00
C ILE A 565 28.68 0.93 -8.89
N LYS A 566 28.95 1.55 -10.01
CA LYS A 566 29.73 2.79 -10.06
C LYS A 566 28.81 3.99 -9.81
N ARG A 567 29.34 4.94 -9.04
CA ARG A 567 28.71 6.24 -8.90
C ARG A 567 28.78 6.98 -10.25
N PRO A 568 27.68 7.61 -10.72
CA PRO A 568 27.75 8.49 -11.87
C PRO A 568 28.69 9.67 -11.62
N ASP A 569 29.33 10.16 -12.66
CA ASP A 569 30.12 11.37 -12.58
C ASP A 569 29.26 12.58 -12.20
N LYS A 570 29.84 13.54 -11.45
CA LYS A 570 29.11 14.72 -10.95
C LYS A 570 28.77 15.68 -12.07
#